data_acafac919c29959ba110c031bd21f19f
#
_entry.id   acafac919c29959ba110c031bd21f19f
#
_cell.length_a   1.000
_cell.length_b   1.000
_cell.length_c   1.000
_cell.angle_alpha   90.00
_cell.angle_beta   90.00
_cell.angle_gamma   90.00
#
_symmetry.space_group_name_H-M   'P 1'
#
loop_
_entity.id
_entity.type
_entity.pdbx_description
1 polymer ?
#
loop_
_entity_poly.entity_id
_entity_poly.type
_entity_poly.pdbx_seq_one_letter_code
_entity_poly.pdbx_strand_id
1 'polypeptide(L)'
;MPYINQGASRLYYEKQGDGPPIVLLHGVGGNHASWFHQMVAWREKATVIAVDARGFGNSSDVEELGRSGFVDDLECVLDALSLARVAIVAQSMGGGAAAAFTVRSPERVGALVLADTLVGLDLPDDIAARMKALAKTTDGLTQLQRVLGPTFLNAQPVQSYLYTALASFNDTNVKTLRGVQQNVSPTALGASNVPVLFVAGAEDVLFPPDEIHAVQKLTAGSDYLEIAAAGHSAYFEQPAIFNRDVYDWMAHQMQWS
;
A
#
# COMPACT_ATOMS: atom_id res chain seq x y z
N MET A 1 23.66 4.24 -6.67
CA MET A 1 22.41 4.94 -6.35
C MET A 1 21.26 3.96 -6.53
N PRO A 2 20.25 3.99 -5.72
CA PRO A 2 19.20 2.97 -5.71
C PRO A 2 18.16 3.19 -6.82
N TYR A 3 18.57 3.04 -8.07
CA TYR A 3 17.72 3.11 -9.25
C TYR A 3 17.77 1.80 -10.05
N ILE A 4 16.61 1.39 -10.54
CA ILE A 4 16.43 0.27 -11.45
C ILE A 4 15.85 0.82 -12.75
N ASN A 5 16.41 0.43 -13.89
CA ASN A 5 15.89 0.83 -15.20
C ASN A 5 14.76 -0.11 -15.60
N GLN A 6 13.61 0.47 -15.99
CA GLN A 6 12.47 -0.23 -16.56
C GLN A 6 12.04 0.48 -17.83
N GLY A 7 12.41 -0.08 -18.99
CA GLY A 7 12.27 0.61 -20.26
C GLY A 7 13.10 1.89 -20.31
N ALA A 8 12.49 3.02 -20.68
CA ALA A 8 13.09 4.34 -20.64
C ALA A 8 12.98 5.00 -19.25
N SER A 9 12.18 4.44 -18.37
CA SER A 9 11.95 4.97 -17.02
C SER A 9 12.91 4.41 -16.01
N ARG A 10 13.05 5.11 -14.87
CA ARG A 10 13.87 4.69 -13.74
C ARG A 10 12.98 4.61 -12.49
N LEU A 11 13.08 3.49 -11.80
CA LEU A 11 12.40 3.23 -10.54
C LEU A 11 13.37 3.45 -9.39
N TYR A 12 12.99 4.30 -8.45
CA TYR A 12 13.77 4.57 -7.25
C TYR A 12 13.30 3.66 -6.11
N TYR A 13 14.23 3.21 -5.30
CA TYR A 13 13.94 2.49 -4.05
C TYR A 13 14.92 2.86 -2.95
N GLU A 14 14.50 2.75 -1.71
CA GLU A 14 15.40 2.70 -0.56
C GLU A 14 15.40 1.30 0.05
N LYS A 15 16.59 0.85 0.48
CA LYS A 15 16.76 -0.46 1.11
C LYS A 15 17.54 -0.29 2.42
N GLN A 16 17.01 -0.84 3.50
CA GLN A 16 17.68 -0.87 4.81
C GLN A 16 17.54 -2.25 5.46
N GLY A 17 18.47 -2.58 6.36
CA GLY A 17 18.46 -3.82 7.11
C GLY A 17 18.98 -5.02 6.33
N ASP A 18 19.05 -6.15 7.03
CA ASP A 18 19.46 -7.45 6.54
C ASP A 18 18.54 -8.51 7.16
N GLY A 19 18.01 -9.41 6.33
CA GLY A 19 17.06 -10.43 6.74
C GLY A 19 15.95 -10.66 5.71
N PRO A 20 14.80 -11.23 6.12
CA PRO A 20 13.68 -11.50 5.22
C PRO A 20 13.19 -10.23 4.50
N PRO A 21 12.93 -10.28 3.19
CA PRO A 21 12.59 -9.09 2.43
C PRO A 21 11.13 -8.67 2.60
N ILE A 22 10.93 -7.37 2.90
CA ILE A 22 9.63 -6.69 2.93
C ILE A 22 9.66 -5.56 1.91
N VAL A 23 8.70 -5.54 0.99
CA VAL A 23 8.53 -4.48 -0.02
C VAL A 23 7.36 -3.59 0.36
N LEU A 24 7.58 -2.28 0.39
CA LEU A 24 6.61 -1.27 0.78
C LEU A 24 6.17 -0.48 -0.46
N LEU A 25 4.86 -0.47 -0.73
CA LEU A 25 4.23 0.21 -1.86
C LEU A 25 3.27 1.29 -1.37
N HIS A 26 3.56 2.55 -1.68
CA HIS A 26 2.81 3.71 -1.19
C HIS A 26 1.50 3.98 -1.97
N GLY A 27 0.62 4.78 -1.37
CA GLY A 27 -0.58 5.32 -2.00
C GLY A 27 -0.34 6.61 -2.80
N VAL A 28 -1.40 7.14 -3.43
CA VAL A 28 -1.34 8.44 -4.11
C VAL A 28 -1.01 9.53 -3.09
N GLY A 29 0.01 10.32 -3.40
CA GLY A 29 0.51 11.37 -2.50
C GLY A 29 1.63 10.89 -1.57
N GLY A 30 1.87 9.56 -1.47
CA GLY A 30 3.03 8.99 -0.81
C GLY A 30 4.22 8.84 -1.76
N ASN A 31 5.35 8.45 -1.20
CA ASN A 31 6.59 8.02 -1.85
C ASN A 31 7.38 7.16 -0.85
N HIS A 32 8.58 6.71 -1.21
CA HIS A 32 9.43 5.93 -0.31
C HIS A 32 9.58 6.55 1.09
N ALA A 33 9.70 7.89 1.16
CA ALA A 33 9.89 8.58 2.43
C ALA A 33 8.66 8.54 3.35
N SER A 34 7.47 8.23 2.83
CA SER A 34 6.27 8.06 3.66
C SER A 34 6.38 6.89 4.63
N TRP A 35 7.24 5.93 4.32
CA TRP A 35 7.45 4.70 5.10
C TRP A 35 8.54 4.81 6.17
N PHE A 36 8.99 6.02 6.53
CA PHE A 36 10.12 6.22 7.46
C PHE A 36 9.93 5.53 8.82
N HIS A 37 8.71 5.41 9.32
CA HIS A 37 8.42 4.68 10.56
C HIS A 37 8.69 3.18 10.41
N GLN A 38 8.24 2.57 9.29
CA GLN A 38 8.41 1.15 9.01
C GLN A 38 9.87 0.82 8.69
N MET A 39 10.53 1.68 7.90
CA MET A 39 11.95 1.55 7.59
C MET A 39 12.81 1.45 8.85
N VAL A 40 12.58 2.35 9.82
CA VAL A 40 13.35 2.35 11.08
C VAL A 40 12.96 1.19 12.00
N ALA A 41 11.66 0.88 12.10
CA ALA A 41 11.19 -0.15 13.03
C ALA A 41 11.58 -1.57 12.62
N TRP A 42 11.61 -1.85 11.32
CA TRP A 42 11.79 -3.22 10.81
C TRP A 42 13.21 -3.54 10.35
N ARG A 43 14.07 -2.55 10.08
CA ARG A 43 15.44 -2.76 9.55
C ARG A 43 16.34 -3.65 10.42
N GLU A 44 16.08 -3.72 11.72
CA GLU A 44 16.86 -4.55 12.64
C GLU A 44 16.49 -6.05 12.54
N LYS A 45 15.39 -6.37 11.85
CA LYS A 45 14.82 -7.72 11.75
C LYS A 45 14.58 -8.18 10.32
N ALA A 46 14.60 -7.28 9.36
CA ALA A 46 14.23 -7.54 7.97
C ALA A 46 15.02 -6.66 7.00
N THR A 47 15.09 -7.09 5.75
CA THR A 47 15.46 -6.21 4.63
C THR A 47 14.22 -5.46 4.18
N VAL A 48 14.14 -4.17 4.49
CA VAL A 48 12.98 -3.32 4.16
C VAL A 48 13.30 -2.51 2.91
N ILE A 49 12.39 -2.56 1.92
CA ILE A 49 12.56 -1.94 0.61
C ILE A 49 11.33 -1.07 0.33
N ALA A 50 11.50 0.26 0.38
CA ALA A 50 10.46 1.21 0.04
C ALA A 50 10.66 1.67 -1.42
N VAL A 51 9.64 1.50 -2.26
CA VAL A 51 9.70 1.77 -3.69
C VAL A 51 8.88 3.02 -4.01
N ASP A 52 9.44 3.94 -4.79
CA ASP A 52 8.67 4.99 -5.44
C ASP A 52 7.96 4.41 -6.67
N ALA A 53 6.64 4.43 -6.66
CA ALA A 53 5.87 4.07 -7.84
C ALA A 53 6.24 4.97 -9.03
N ARG A 54 6.14 4.44 -10.23
CA ARG A 54 6.38 5.17 -11.50
C ARG A 54 5.67 6.54 -11.49
N GLY A 55 6.41 7.61 -11.74
CA GLY A 55 5.92 8.99 -11.74
C GLY A 55 5.76 9.62 -10.36
N PHE A 56 6.17 8.94 -9.28
CA PHE A 56 6.17 9.47 -7.91
C PHE A 56 7.59 9.58 -7.35
N GLY A 57 7.77 10.48 -6.39
CA GLY A 57 9.04 10.68 -5.69
C GLY A 57 10.19 10.89 -6.66
N ASN A 58 11.18 10.00 -6.60
CA ASN A 58 12.36 10.01 -7.46
C ASN A 58 12.23 9.10 -8.70
N SER A 59 11.10 8.40 -8.87
CA SER A 59 10.84 7.55 -10.03
C SER A 59 10.30 8.35 -11.21
N SER A 60 10.79 8.05 -12.42
CA SER A 60 10.27 8.67 -13.64
C SER A 60 9.18 7.83 -14.30
N ASP A 61 8.40 8.45 -15.19
CA ASP A 61 7.42 7.80 -16.07
C ASP A 61 7.51 8.37 -17.48
N VAL A 62 8.60 8.04 -18.18
CA VAL A 62 8.92 8.57 -19.52
C VAL A 62 7.93 8.07 -20.56
N GLU A 63 7.44 6.83 -20.41
CA GLU A 63 6.47 6.22 -21.30
C GLU A 63 5.01 6.58 -20.97
N GLU A 64 4.79 7.36 -19.89
CA GLU A 64 3.46 7.78 -19.43
C GLU A 64 2.48 6.60 -19.14
N LEU A 65 3.02 5.47 -18.69
CA LEU A 65 2.24 4.26 -18.41
C LEU A 65 1.38 4.38 -17.14
N GLY A 66 1.88 5.12 -16.14
CA GLY A 66 1.20 5.25 -14.85
C GLY A 66 0.85 3.89 -14.26
N ARG A 67 -0.41 3.74 -13.81
CA ARG A 67 -0.91 2.48 -13.19
C ARG A 67 -0.75 1.24 -14.05
N SER A 68 -0.76 1.40 -15.38
CA SER A 68 -0.62 0.24 -16.29
C SER A 68 0.76 -0.44 -16.15
N GLY A 69 1.78 0.30 -15.69
CA GLY A 69 3.14 -0.22 -15.52
C GLY A 69 3.42 -0.79 -14.11
N PHE A 70 2.61 -0.50 -13.09
CA PHE A 70 2.98 -0.76 -11.69
C PHE A 70 3.24 -2.23 -11.34
N VAL A 71 2.51 -3.15 -11.96
CA VAL A 71 2.68 -4.59 -11.72
C VAL A 71 4.01 -5.09 -12.29
N ASP A 72 4.34 -4.65 -13.51
CA ASP A 72 5.61 -5.00 -14.17
C ASP A 72 6.81 -4.29 -13.52
N ASP A 73 6.59 -3.08 -13.00
CA ASP A 73 7.60 -2.36 -12.21
C ASP A 73 7.95 -3.11 -10.93
N LEU A 74 6.94 -3.64 -10.23
CA LEU A 74 7.17 -4.44 -9.03
C LEU A 74 7.99 -5.70 -9.37
N GLU A 75 7.63 -6.42 -10.44
CA GLU A 75 8.39 -7.58 -10.89
C GLU A 75 9.83 -7.21 -11.21
N CYS A 76 10.04 -6.13 -11.97
CA CYS A 76 11.38 -5.61 -12.31
C CYS A 76 12.21 -5.29 -11.05
N VAL A 77 11.60 -4.68 -10.03
CA VAL A 77 12.28 -4.40 -8.75
C VAL A 77 12.69 -5.69 -8.05
N LEU A 78 11.81 -6.69 -7.96
CA LEU A 78 12.13 -7.96 -7.33
C LEU A 78 13.26 -8.69 -8.06
N ASP A 79 13.23 -8.69 -9.39
CA ASP A 79 14.24 -9.36 -10.22
C ASP A 79 15.61 -8.67 -10.12
N ALA A 80 15.64 -7.35 -10.23
CA ALA A 80 16.88 -6.56 -10.13
C ALA A 80 17.56 -6.70 -8.76
N LEU A 81 16.77 -6.92 -7.70
CA LEU A 81 17.26 -7.13 -6.34
C LEU A 81 17.46 -8.62 -5.99
N SER A 82 17.22 -9.52 -6.95
CA SER A 82 17.32 -10.98 -6.77
C SER A 82 16.46 -11.50 -5.62
N LEU A 83 15.26 -10.95 -5.46
CA LEU A 83 14.31 -11.31 -4.41
C LEU A 83 13.37 -12.41 -4.92
N ALA A 84 13.63 -13.64 -4.54
CA ALA A 84 12.82 -14.78 -5.01
C ALA A 84 11.40 -14.77 -4.43
N ARG A 85 11.24 -14.43 -3.15
CA ARG A 85 9.95 -14.38 -2.44
C ARG A 85 9.99 -13.31 -1.36
N VAL A 86 8.94 -12.47 -1.28
CA VAL A 86 8.89 -11.31 -0.39
C VAL A 86 7.57 -11.24 0.39
N ALA A 87 7.56 -10.52 1.51
CA ALA A 87 6.33 -9.93 2.03
C ALA A 87 6.09 -8.59 1.34
N ILE A 88 4.83 -8.26 1.04
CA ILE A 88 4.44 -6.99 0.44
C ILE A 88 3.49 -6.27 1.41
N VAL A 89 3.80 -5.02 1.72
CA VAL A 89 2.91 -4.12 2.46
C VAL A 89 2.54 -2.97 1.53
N ALA A 90 1.28 -2.88 1.17
CA ALA A 90 0.81 -1.96 0.16
C ALA A 90 -0.35 -1.10 0.68
N GLN A 91 -0.20 0.22 0.59
CA GLN A 91 -1.19 1.17 1.04
C GLN A 91 -1.96 1.77 -0.16
N SER A 92 -3.28 1.87 -0.05
CA SER A 92 -4.13 2.57 -1.02
C SER A 92 -3.82 2.17 -2.47
N MET A 93 -3.35 3.09 -3.30
CA MET A 93 -2.98 2.85 -4.71
C MET A 93 -2.02 1.66 -4.88
N GLY A 94 -1.04 1.51 -3.98
CA GLY A 94 -0.09 0.41 -4.03
C GLY A 94 -0.75 -0.96 -3.89
N GLY A 95 -1.91 -1.03 -3.21
CA GLY A 95 -2.70 -2.25 -3.05
C GLY A 95 -3.13 -2.87 -4.37
N GLY A 96 -3.45 -2.03 -5.37
CA GLY A 96 -3.85 -2.52 -6.69
C GLY A 96 -2.73 -3.27 -7.43
N ALA A 97 -1.51 -2.72 -7.39
CA ALA A 97 -0.35 -3.39 -7.96
C ALA A 97 -0.01 -4.69 -7.21
N ALA A 98 -0.05 -4.63 -5.87
CA ALA A 98 0.26 -5.76 -5.01
C ALA A 98 -0.73 -6.92 -5.19
N ALA A 99 -2.04 -6.65 -5.22
CA ALA A 99 -3.07 -7.66 -5.42
C ALA A 99 -2.96 -8.32 -6.80
N ALA A 100 -2.80 -7.52 -7.87
CA ALA A 100 -2.64 -8.02 -9.23
C ALA A 100 -1.35 -8.86 -9.38
N PHE A 101 -0.24 -8.40 -8.81
CA PHE A 101 1.01 -9.17 -8.80
C PHE A 101 0.87 -10.48 -8.02
N THR A 102 0.21 -10.46 -6.87
CA THR A 102 -0.01 -11.66 -6.04
C THR A 102 -0.79 -12.73 -6.80
N VAL A 103 -1.84 -12.34 -7.53
CA VAL A 103 -2.61 -13.30 -8.35
C VAL A 103 -1.80 -13.80 -9.55
N ARG A 104 -0.97 -12.94 -10.17
CA ARG A 104 -0.12 -13.27 -11.32
C ARG A 104 1.04 -14.20 -10.98
N SER A 105 1.68 -13.96 -9.83
CA SER A 105 2.94 -14.63 -9.44
C SER A 105 2.91 -15.00 -7.94
N PRO A 106 1.98 -15.87 -7.51
CA PRO A 106 1.77 -16.17 -6.09
C PRO A 106 3.00 -16.80 -5.42
N GLU A 107 3.84 -17.51 -6.17
CA GLU A 107 5.09 -18.10 -5.67
C GLU A 107 6.12 -17.04 -5.25
N ARG A 108 6.02 -15.82 -5.78
CA ARG A 108 6.89 -14.69 -5.47
C ARG A 108 6.46 -13.93 -4.20
N VAL A 109 5.25 -14.19 -3.68
CA VAL A 109 4.67 -13.48 -2.53
C VAL A 109 4.49 -14.44 -1.37
N GLY A 110 5.11 -14.13 -0.25
CA GLY A 110 5.01 -14.94 0.97
C GLY A 110 3.88 -14.50 1.90
N ALA A 111 3.63 -13.20 1.92
CA ALA A 111 2.53 -12.57 2.66
C ALA A 111 2.18 -11.24 1.98
N LEU A 112 0.90 -10.92 1.92
CA LEU A 112 0.38 -9.65 1.38
C LEU A 112 -0.37 -8.89 2.46
N VAL A 113 -0.02 -7.62 2.67
CA VAL A 113 -0.75 -6.69 3.53
C VAL A 113 -1.37 -5.60 2.65
N LEU A 114 -2.70 -5.50 2.67
CA LEU A 114 -3.48 -4.46 2.01
C LEU A 114 -3.94 -3.46 3.07
N ALA A 115 -3.25 -2.33 3.16
CA ALA A 115 -3.51 -1.31 4.17
C ALA A 115 -4.38 -0.18 3.59
N ASP A 116 -5.50 0.07 4.25
CA ASP A 116 -6.42 1.17 3.96
C ASP A 116 -6.81 1.19 2.47
N THR A 117 -7.20 0.03 1.89
CA THR A 117 -7.41 -0.05 0.44
C THR A 117 -8.37 -1.15 0.00
N LEU A 118 -9.12 -0.82 -1.04
CA LEU A 118 -9.84 -1.72 -1.94
C LEU A 118 -9.43 -1.49 -3.41
N VAL A 119 -8.38 -0.69 -3.65
CA VAL A 119 -7.89 -0.39 -5.00
C VAL A 119 -7.40 -1.68 -5.66
N GLY A 120 -7.79 -1.90 -6.91
CA GLY A 120 -7.39 -3.08 -7.68
C GLY A 120 -8.21 -4.34 -7.37
N LEU A 121 -9.28 -4.22 -6.57
CA LEU A 121 -10.21 -5.31 -6.34
C LEU A 121 -11.52 -5.09 -7.10
N ASP A 122 -12.01 -6.14 -7.75
CA ASP A 122 -13.34 -6.16 -8.36
C ASP A 122 -14.38 -6.31 -7.24
N LEU A 123 -15.02 -5.20 -6.92
CA LEU A 123 -15.99 -5.16 -5.84
C LEU A 123 -17.35 -5.69 -6.30
N PRO A 124 -18.08 -6.47 -5.49
CA PRO A 124 -19.49 -6.79 -5.71
C PRO A 124 -20.32 -5.50 -5.92
N ASP A 125 -21.39 -5.61 -6.71
CA ASP A 125 -22.22 -4.47 -7.11
C ASP A 125 -22.74 -3.64 -5.92
N ASP A 126 -23.12 -4.30 -4.84
CA ASP A 126 -23.61 -3.66 -3.62
C ASP A 126 -22.52 -2.87 -2.89
N ILE A 127 -21.32 -3.43 -2.76
CA ILE A 127 -20.14 -2.75 -2.18
C ILE A 127 -19.71 -1.60 -3.09
N ALA A 128 -19.63 -1.84 -4.39
CA ALA A 128 -19.28 -0.80 -5.38
C ALA A 128 -20.27 0.37 -5.35
N ALA A 129 -21.57 0.10 -5.19
CA ALA A 129 -22.61 1.13 -5.06
C ALA A 129 -22.43 1.95 -3.76
N ARG A 130 -22.13 1.31 -2.62
CA ARG A 130 -21.86 2.01 -1.36
C ARG A 130 -20.59 2.85 -1.46
N MET A 131 -19.49 2.32 -2.01
CA MET A 131 -18.25 3.06 -2.24
C MET A 131 -18.45 4.28 -3.14
N LYS A 132 -19.25 4.15 -4.21
CA LYS A 132 -19.61 5.26 -5.10
C LYS A 132 -20.45 6.33 -4.40
N ALA A 133 -21.35 5.95 -3.52
CA ALA A 133 -22.13 6.89 -2.72
C ALA A 133 -21.24 7.63 -1.72
N LEU A 134 -20.35 6.90 -1.05
CA LEU A 134 -19.39 7.44 -0.09
C LEU A 134 -18.44 8.45 -0.72
N ALA A 135 -17.91 8.17 -1.90
CA ALA A 135 -17.01 9.10 -2.60
C ALA A 135 -17.60 10.51 -2.75
N LYS A 136 -18.93 10.60 -2.94
CA LYS A 136 -19.62 11.89 -3.02
C LYS A 136 -19.66 12.64 -1.68
N THR A 137 -19.65 11.93 -0.56
CA THR A 137 -19.68 12.57 0.77
C THR A 137 -18.33 13.17 1.15
N THR A 138 -17.26 12.73 0.49
CA THR A 138 -15.89 13.22 0.74
C THR A 138 -15.50 14.40 -0.15
N ASP A 139 -16.33 14.80 -1.11
CA ASP A 139 -16.03 15.89 -2.07
C ASP A 139 -15.76 17.25 -1.38
N GLY A 140 -16.42 17.53 -0.26
CA GLY A 140 -16.23 18.75 0.53
C GLY A 140 -15.03 18.73 1.48
N LEU A 141 -14.36 17.60 1.63
CA LEU A 141 -13.22 17.45 2.55
C LEU A 141 -11.93 17.95 1.91
N THR A 142 -11.06 18.54 2.73
CA THR A 142 -9.68 18.83 2.34
C THR A 142 -8.89 17.55 2.09
N GLN A 143 -7.75 17.65 1.41
CA GLN A 143 -6.86 16.51 1.21
C GLN A 143 -6.51 15.82 2.54
N LEU A 144 -6.12 16.58 3.55
CA LEU A 144 -5.76 16.04 4.88
C LEU A 144 -6.94 15.34 5.54
N GLN A 145 -8.13 15.90 5.49
CA GLN A 145 -9.33 15.29 6.06
C GLN A 145 -9.76 13.98 5.37
N ARG A 146 -9.31 13.76 4.14
CA ARG A 146 -9.54 12.49 3.44
C ARG A 146 -8.52 11.41 3.82
N VAL A 147 -7.27 11.81 4.07
CA VAL A 147 -6.16 10.86 4.19
C VAL A 147 -5.67 10.66 5.62
N LEU A 148 -6.13 11.48 6.58
CA LEU A 148 -5.81 11.35 8.01
C LEU A 148 -7.09 11.42 8.84
N GLY A 149 -7.16 10.60 9.86
CA GLY A 149 -8.29 10.57 10.79
C GLY A 149 -8.44 11.85 11.61
N PRO A 150 -9.66 12.24 11.98
CA PRO A 150 -9.91 13.44 12.78
C PRO A 150 -9.21 13.40 14.14
N THR A 151 -9.09 12.23 14.77
CA THR A 151 -8.34 12.08 16.01
C THR A 151 -6.87 12.46 15.84
N PHE A 152 -6.24 11.97 14.78
CA PHE A 152 -4.84 12.28 14.47
C PHE A 152 -4.65 13.76 14.10
N LEU A 153 -5.50 14.30 13.24
CA LEU A 153 -5.45 15.71 12.82
C LEU A 153 -5.49 16.67 14.00
N ASN A 154 -6.33 16.38 15.00
CA ASN A 154 -6.47 17.19 16.20
C ASN A 154 -5.29 17.04 17.17
N ALA A 155 -4.76 15.82 17.30
CA ALA A 155 -3.73 15.51 18.29
C ALA A 155 -2.29 15.78 17.79
N GLN A 156 -2.06 15.69 16.46
CA GLN A 156 -0.73 15.65 15.85
C GLN A 156 -0.56 16.66 14.69
N PRO A 157 -0.71 17.98 14.92
CA PRO A 157 -0.66 18.98 13.85
C PRO A 157 0.70 19.05 13.15
N VAL A 158 1.81 18.81 13.86
CA VAL A 158 3.15 18.78 13.26
C VAL A 158 3.31 17.58 12.33
N GLN A 159 2.84 16.41 12.72
CA GLN A 159 2.88 15.21 11.88
C GLN A 159 1.94 15.33 10.67
N SER A 160 0.78 15.96 10.86
CA SER A 160 -0.14 16.26 9.74
C SER A 160 0.50 17.18 8.70
N TYR A 161 1.28 18.18 9.14
CA TYR A 161 2.07 19.02 8.24
C TYR A 161 3.18 18.20 7.55
N LEU A 162 3.89 17.34 8.28
CA LEU A 162 4.92 16.46 7.71
C LEU A 162 4.32 15.58 6.59
N TYR A 163 3.13 15.01 6.79
CA TYR A 163 2.44 14.23 5.76
C TYR A 163 2.27 15.05 4.45
N THR A 164 1.82 16.30 4.58
CA THR A 164 1.68 17.22 3.43
C THR A 164 3.04 17.54 2.79
N ALA A 165 4.07 17.76 3.62
CA ALA A 165 5.41 18.05 3.13
C ALA A 165 6.00 16.89 2.32
N LEU A 166 5.82 15.63 2.79
CA LEU A 166 6.23 14.43 2.05
C LEU A 166 5.49 14.31 0.71
N ALA A 167 4.19 14.59 0.70
CA ALA A 167 3.39 14.57 -0.52
C ALA A 167 3.81 15.61 -1.55
N SER A 168 4.39 16.74 -1.12
CA SER A 168 4.81 17.82 -2.01
C SER A 168 6.02 17.50 -2.89
N PHE A 169 6.71 16.40 -2.64
CA PHE A 169 7.82 15.91 -3.48
C PHE A 169 7.35 15.11 -4.71
N ASN A 170 6.04 14.91 -4.88
CA ASN A 170 5.51 14.18 -6.02
C ASN A 170 5.02 15.14 -7.11
N ASP A 171 5.45 14.91 -8.35
CA ASP A 171 4.90 15.59 -9.53
C ASP A 171 3.53 15.05 -9.91
N THR A 172 3.25 13.77 -9.59
CA THR A 172 2.00 13.07 -9.88
C THR A 172 1.04 13.13 -8.67
N ASN A 173 -0.24 13.33 -8.96
CA ASN A 173 -1.33 13.30 -7.98
C ASN A 173 -2.55 12.57 -8.56
N VAL A 174 -3.64 12.46 -7.78
CA VAL A 174 -4.85 11.74 -8.21
C VAL A 174 -5.44 12.23 -9.53
N LYS A 175 -5.25 13.50 -9.90
CA LYS A 175 -5.80 14.09 -11.14
C LYS A 175 -4.89 13.89 -12.34
N THR A 176 -3.58 13.75 -12.12
CA THR A 176 -2.55 13.58 -13.17
C THR A 176 -2.11 12.14 -13.36
N LEU A 177 -2.43 11.25 -12.41
CA LEU A 177 -2.09 9.84 -12.47
C LEU A 177 -2.79 9.16 -13.65
N ARG A 178 -1.98 8.64 -14.57
CA ARG A 178 -2.40 7.99 -15.83
C ARG A 178 -2.52 6.48 -15.67
N GLY A 179 -2.90 5.84 -16.77
CA GLY A 179 -2.95 4.39 -16.90
C GLY A 179 -4.21 3.77 -16.32
N VAL A 180 -4.35 2.48 -16.57
CA VAL A 180 -5.50 1.66 -16.16
C VAL A 180 -5.08 0.77 -15.01
N GLN A 181 -5.87 0.76 -13.94
CA GLN A 181 -5.67 -0.17 -12.83
C GLN A 181 -6.03 -1.58 -13.28
N GLN A 182 -5.11 -2.53 -13.07
CA GLN A 182 -5.44 -3.95 -13.19
C GLN A 182 -6.22 -4.37 -11.94
N ASN A 183 -7.39 -4.96 -12.15
CA ASN A 183 -8.21 -5.45 -11.07
C ASN A 183 -8.20 -6.97 -11.00
N VAL A 184 -8.36 -7.49 -9.79
CA VAL A 184 -8.53 -8.92 -9.52
C VAL A 184 -9.74 -9.12 -8.60
N SER A 185 -10.43 -10.25 -8.72
CA SER A 185 -11.52 -10.53 -7.79
C SER A 185 -10.98 -10.93 -6.41
N PRO A 186 -11.69 -10.61 -5.32
CA PRO A 186 -11.36 -11.11 -3.98
C PRO A 186 -11.25 -12.63 -3.93
N THR A 187 -12.09 -13.34 -4.70
CA THR A 187 -12.06 -14.79 -4.81
C THR A 187 -10.76 -15.29 -5.48
N ALA A 188 -10.32 -14.62 -6.57
CA ALA A 188 -9.04 -14.97 -7.21
C ALA A 188 -7.84 -14.71 -6.28
N LEU A 189 -7.90 -13.63 -5.50
CA LEU A 189 -6.88 -13.35 -4.50
C LEU A 189 -6.82 -14.43 -3.42
N GLY A 190 -7.98 -14.86 -2.88
CA GLY A 190 -8.05 -15.98 -1.92
C GLY A 190 -7.59 -17.30 -2.53
N ALA A 191 -7.88 -17.56 -3.81
CA ALA A 191 -7.44 -18.77 -4.51
C ALA A 191 -5.91 -18.82 -4.79
N SER A 192 -5.20 -17.71 -4.64
CA SER A 192 -3.73 -17.67 -4.75
C SER A 192 -3.01 -18.46 -3.64
N ASN A 193 -3.71 -18.77 -2.54
CA ASN A 193 -3.17 -19.36 -1.32
C ASN A 193 -2.02 -18.56 -0.67
N VAL A 194 -1.86 -17.31 -1.04
CA VAL A 194 -0.96 -16.38 -0.34
C VAL A 194 -1.72 -15.84 0.87
N PRO A 195 -1.13 -15.85 2.09
CA PRO A 195 -1.74 -15.22 3.25
C PRO A 195 -1.96 -13.72 2.99
N VAL A 196 -3.18 -13.22 3.23
CA VAL A 196 -3.55 -11.81 3.03
C VAL A 196 -4.05 -11.23 4.33
N LEU A 197 -3.50 -10.08 4.74
CA LEU A 197 -4.00 -9.25 5.83
C LEU A 197 -4.62 -7.98 5.25
N PHE A 198 -5.89 -7.74 5.55
CA PHE A 198 -6.52 -6.44 5.35
C PHE A 198 -6.36 -5.61 6.61
N VAL A 199 -5.78 -4.42 6.49
CA VAL A 199 -5.67 -3.43 7.57
C VAL A 199 -6.56 -2.26 7.26
N ALA A 200 -7.33 -1.78 8.24
CA ALA A 200 -8.21 -0.63 8.11
C ALA A 200 -8.01 0.35 9.26
N GLY A 201 -7.88 1.63 8.96
CA GLY A 201 -8.03 2.68 9.96
C GLY A 201 -9.51 2.85 10.33
N ALA A 202 -9.82 2.87 11.63
CA ALA A 202 -11.20 2.98 12.14
C ALA A 202 -11.91 4.30 11.74
N GLU A 203 -11.12 5.32 11.36
CA GLU A 203 -11.62 6.64 10.94
C GLU A 203 -11.42 6.88 9.43
N ASP A 204 -11.11 5.84 8.64
CA ASP A 204 -10.92 5.99 7.18
C ASP A 204 -12.25 6.34 6.48
N VAL A 205 -12.28 7.50 5.87
CA VAL A 205 -13.45 8.00 5.11
C VAL A 205 -13.38 7.65 3.62
N LEU A 206 -12.22 7.19 3.11
CA LEU A 206 -12.05 6.77 1.71
C LEU A 206 -12.37 5.30 1.52
N PHE A 207 -11.89 4.45 2.42
CA PHE A 207 -12.17 3.01 2.46
C PHE A 207 -12.59 2.64 3.89
N PRO A 208 -13.86 2.84 4.27
CA PRO A 208 -14.31 2.57 5.62
C PRO A 208 -14.03 1.15 6.07
N PRO A 209 -13.76 0.94 7.37
CA PRO A 209 -13.43 -0.38 7.91
C PRO A 209 -14.49 -1.43 7.60
N ASP A 210 -15.77 -1.08 7.64
CA ASP A 210 -16.87 -1.99 7.31
C ASP A 210 -16.81 -2.52 5.88
N GLU A 211 -16.42 -1.66 4.90
CA GLU A 211 -16.31 -2.06 3.50
C GLU A 211 -15.05 -2.90 3.26
N ILE A 212 -13.92 -2.55 3.89
CA ILE A 212 -12.71 -3.39 3.85
C ILE A 212 -13.00 -4.77 4.45
N HIS A 213 -13.67 -4.82 5.60
CA HIS A 213 -14.04 -6.06 6.27
C HIS A 213 -15.04 -6.89 5.44
N ALA A 214 -15.98 -6.23 4.75
CA ALA A 214 -16.90 -6.93 3.85
C ALA A 214 -16.17 -7.62 2.69
N VAL A 215 -15.16 -6.96 2.09
CA VAL A 215 -14.33 -7.53 1.03
C VAL A 215 -13.38 -8.60 1.55
N GLN A 216 -12.82 -8.41 2.73
CA GLN A 216 -11.99 -9.41 3.39
C GLN A 216 -12.74 -10.75 3.54
N LYS A 217 -14.02 -10.74 3.93
CA LYS A 217 -14.85 -11.96 4.04
C LYS A 217 -15.04 -12.71 2.72
N LEU A 218 -14.86 -12.03 1.59
CA LEU A 218 -14.90 -12.64 0.25
C LEU A 218 -13.55 -13.20 -0.19
N THR A 219 -12.48 -12.90 0.54
CA THR A 219 -11.11 -13.35 0.26
C THR A 219 -10.79 -14.51 1.20
N ALA A 220 -10.95 -15.74 0.71
CA ALA A 220 -10.79 -16.94 1.53
C ALA A 220 -9.38 -17.00 2.16
N GLY A 221 -9.32 -17.34 3.45
CA GLY A 221 -8.05 -17.50 4.18
C GLY A 221 -7.36 -16.18 4.53
N SER A 222 -8.02 -15.04 4.37
CA SER A 222 -7.47 -13.73 4.75
C SER A 222 -7.81 -13.37 6.21
N ASP A 223 -6.96 -12.52 6.79
CA ASP A 223 -7.12 -11.93 8.12
C ASP A 223 -7.52 -10.46 8.03
N TYR A 224 -8.01 -9.90 9.13
CA TYR A 224 -8.44 -8.51 9.25
C TYR A 224 -7.89 -7.87 10.52
N LEU A 225 -7.38 -6.64 10.41
CA LEU A 225 -6.90 -5.82 11.51
C LEU A 225 -7.50 -4.42 11.39
N GLU A 226 -8.21 -3.96 12.42
CA GLU A 226 -8.66 -2.58 12.51
C GLU A 226 -7.79 -1.80 13.51
N ILE A 227 -7.34 -0.62 13.09
CA ILE A 227 -6.48 0.25 13.92
C ILE A 227 -7.30 1.46 14.37
N ALA A 228 -7.56 1.54 15.66
CA ALA A 228 -8.29 2.64 16.28
C ALA A 228 -7.54 3.98 16.14
N ALA A 229 -8.30 5.08 16.10
CA ALA A 229 -7.78 6.45 16.00
C ALA A 229 -6.83 6.67 14.81
N ALA A 230 -7.10 6.00 13.70
CA ALA A 230 -6.38 6.14 12.43
C ALA A 230 -7.38 6.29 11.28
N GLY A 231 -7.07 7.15 10.32
CA GLY A 231 -7.78 7.29 9.05
C GLY A 231 -7.15 6.45 7.95
N HIS A 232 -7.09 7.01 6.74
CA HIS A 232 -6.60 6.36 5.52
C HIS A 232 -5.08 6.11 5.49
N SER A 233 -4.35 6.51 6.52
CA SER A 233 -2.90 6.35 6.58
C SER A 233 -2.48 5.72 7.92
N ALA A 234 -3.11 4.59 8.28
CA ALA A 234 -2.90 3.93 9.57
C ALA A 234 -1.42 3.63 9.88
N TYR A 235 -0.62 3.33 8.86
CA TYR A 235 0.83 3.11 8.97
C TYR A 235 1.60 4.36 9.45
N PHE A 236 1.07 5.54 9.14
CA PHE A 236 1.63 6.84 9.50
C PHE A 236 1.04 7.38 10.80
N GLU A 237 -0.27 7.18 11.00
CA GLU A 237 -1.02 7.74 12.13
C GLU A 237 -0.81 6.97 13.43
N GLN A 238 -0.75 5.64 13.36
CA GLN A 238 -0.57 4.74 14.50
C GLN A 238 0.62 3.80 14.29
N PRO A 239 1.85 4.36 14.05
CA PRO A 239 2.98 3.55 13.63
C PRO A 239 3.41 2.49 14.64
N ALA A 240 3.21 2.72 15.94
CA ALA A 240 3.58 1.75 16.98
C ALA A 240 2.73 0.48 16.89
N ILE A 241 1.41 0.63 16.69
CA ILE A 241 0.47 -0.49 16.55
C ILE A 241 0.69 -1.16 15.20
N PHE A 242 0.68 -0.38 14.12
CA PHE A 242 0.87 -0.89 12.76
C PHE A 242 2.17 -1.70 12.64
N ASN A 243 3.28 -1.14 13.11
CA ASN A 243 4.60 -1.78 12.98
C ASN A 243 4.69 -3.09 13.76
N ARG A 244 4.12 -3.14 14.96
CA ARG A 244 4.10 -4.36 15.77
C ARG A 244 3.21 -5.42 15.14
N ASP A 245 1.94 -5.11 14.94
CA ASP A 245 0.93 -6.11 14.61
C ASP A 245 1.08 -6.63 13.17
N VAL A 246 1.43 -5.75 12.23
CA VAL A 246 1.69 -6.14 10.84
C VAL A 246 2.99 -6.96 10.74
N TYR A 247 4.05 -6.56 11.44
CA TYR A 247 5.30 -7.33 11.44
C TYR A 247 5.10 -8.72 12.04
N ASP A 248 4.46 -8.80 13.21
CA ASP A 248 4.23 -10.07 13.91
C ASP A 248 3.36 -11.01 13.07
N TRP A 249 2.34 -10.47 12.38
CA TRP A 249 1.54 -11.25 11.45
C TRP A 249 2.37 -11.77 10.26
N MET A 250 3.15 -10.92 9.58
CA MET A 250 4.03 -11.36 8.47
C MET A 250 5.05 -12.41 8.92
N ALA A 251 5.69 -12.18 10.08
CA ALA A 251 6.68 -13.10 10.63
C ALA A 251 6.07 -14.48 10.91
N HIS A 252 4.83 -14.51 11.44
CA HIS A 252 4.10 -15.75 11.66
C HIS A 252 3.81 -16.48 10.35
N GLN A 253 3.25 -15.78 9.34
CA GLN A 253 2.88 -16.38 8.05
C GLN A 253 4.09 -16.91 7.28
N MET A 254 5.20 -16.20 7.36
CA MET A 254 6.43 -16.56 6.65
C MET A 254 7.41 -17.39 7.49
N GLN A 255 7.04 -17.73 8.73
CA GLN A 255 7.87 -18.52 9.67
C GLN A 255 9.27 -17.91 9.87
N TRP A 256 9.34 -16.56 9.99
CA TRP A 256 10.59 -15.89 10.31
C TRP A 256 10.99 -16.15 11.76
N SER A 257 12.27 -16.42 11.96
CA SER A 257 12.87 -16.67 13.28
C SER A 257 13.29 -15.38 13.97
#